data_4364508ca5a84c04f8ac57b7a722ca25
#
_entry.id   4364508ca5a84c04f8ac57b7a722ca25
#
_cell.length_a   1.000
_cell.length_b   1.000
_cell.length_c   1.000
_cell.angle_alpha   90.00
_cell.angle_beta   90.00
_cell.angle_gamma   90.00
#
_symmetry.space_group_name_H-M   'P 1'
#
loop_
_entity.id
_entity.type
_entity.pdbx_description
1 polymer ?
#
loop_
_entity_poly.entity_id
_entity_poly.type
_entity_poly.pdbx_seq_one_letter_code
_entity_poly.pdbx_strand_id
1 'polypeptide(L)'
;QWSFVPTTRTKEALRPAECVYKGKPYAIQRTPTEAEYRDMLFGWLVEAGVTSNSVLYVKDECTVGIGTGEQDRVGVAQIARDKAYRTMADRYCFQEYGIPYNDMTDKEKIAAIDTRVAAEKGGLIGAAMVSDAFFPFRDGVDVGLREGISAVIQPGGSNNDYQSIEACNAADATMVYTGQRSFKH
;
A
#
# COMPACT_ATOMS: atom_id res chain seq x y z
N GLN A 1 21.58 -0.76 25.07
CA GLN A 1 21.18 -2.15 25.28
C GLN A 1 20.34 -2.57 24.09
N TRP A 2 20.87 -3.48 23.23
CA TRP A 2 20.11 -4.04 22.11
C TRP A 2 19.18 -5.10 22.66
N SER A 3 17.87 -4.89 22.59
CA SER A 3 16.90 -5.94 22.86
C SER A 3 16.61 -6.68 21.55
N PHE A 4 16.72 -8.01 21.60
CA PHE A 4 16.25 -8.85 20.49
C PHE A 4 14.72 -8.82 20.48
N VAL A 5 14.14 -8.15 19.51
CA VAL A 5 12.70 -8.21 19.26
C VAL A 5 12.46 -9.39 18.33
N PRO A 6 11.62 -10.37 18.72
CA PRO A 6 11.24 -11.45 17.82
C PRO A 6 10.71 -10.85 16.51
N THR A 7 11.17 -11.37 15.37
CA THR A 7 10.70 -10.88 14.08
C THR A 7 9.22 -11.22 13.90
N THR A 8 8.40 -10.18 13.68
CA THR A 8 6.99 -10.33 13.28
C THR A 8 6.83 -10.41 11.76
N ARG A 9 7.95 -10.58 11.04
CA ARG A 9 8.01 -10.50 9.58
C ARG A 9 7.94 -11.89 8.95
N THR A 10 7.04 -12.70 9.45
CA THR A 10 6.69 -14.02 8.91
C THR A 10 5.19 -14.12 8.74
N LYS A 11 4.73 -14.97 7.84
CA LYS A 11 3.31 -15.20 7.56
C LYS A 11 2.55 -15.62 8.84
N GLU A 12 3.16 -16.43 9.68
CA GLU A 12 2.58 -16.95 10.92
C GLU A 12 2.36 -15.87 11.99
N ALA A 13 3.10 -14.77 11.90
CA ALA A 13 2.94 -13.62 12.79
C ALA A 13 1.82 -12.67 12.36
N LEU A 14 1.35 -12.76 11.12
CA LEU A 14 0.27 -11.93 10.60
C LEU A 14 -1.08 -12.49 11.05
N ARG A 15 -1.99 -11.61 11.45
CA ARG A 15 -3.34 -11.96 11.88
C ARG A 15 -4.36 -11.30 10.95
N PRO A 16 -5.46 -11.99 10.58
CA PRO A 16 -6.58 -11.34 9.93
C PRO A 16 -7.04 -10.12 10.73
N ALA A 17 -7.38 -9.04 10.04
CA ALA A 17 -7.85 -7.84 10.71
C ALA A 17 -9.21 -8.07 11.35
N GLU A 18 -9.29 -7.82 12.65
CA GLU A 18 -10.51 -7.90 13.45
C GLU A 18 -10.49 -6.86 14.58
N CYS A 19 -11.65 -6.37 14.96
CA CYS A 19 -11.81 -5.49 16.12
C CYS A 19 -13.22 -5.55 16.68
N VAL A 20 -13.41 -4.99 17.88
CA VAL A 20 -14.74 -4.79 18.47
C VAL A 20 -14.96 -3.29 18.65
N TYR A 21 -16.05 -2.77 18.10
CA TYR A 21 -16.43 -1.38 18.28
C TYR A 21 -17.86 -1.29 18.81
N LYS A 22 -18.03 -0.62 19.96
CA LYS A 22 -19.32 -0.50 20.68
C LYS A 22 -20.04 -1.84 20.86
N GLY A 23 -19.28 -2.88 21.22
CA GLY A 23 -19.80 -4.24 21.45
C GLY A 23 -20.12 -5.05 20.18
N LYS A 24 -19.95 -4.47 18.98
CA LYS A 24 -20.14 -5.17 17.70
C LYS A 24 -18.79 -5.65 17.16
N PRO A 25 -18.63 -6.93 16.80
CA PRO A 25 -17.43 -7.45 16.15
C PRO A 25 -17.38 -7.05 14.67
N TYR A 26 -16.18 -6.76 14.20
CA TYR A 26 -15.84 -6.51 12.80
C TYR A 26 -14.63 -7.36 12.44
N ALA A 27 -14.69 -8.05 11.32
CA ALA A 27 -13.61 -8.89 10.82
C ALA A 27 -13.50 -8.80 9.32
N ILE A 28 -12.28 -8.98 8.82
CA ILE A 28 -12.04 -9.10 7.39
C ILE A 28 -12.69 -10.42 6.88
N GLN A 29 -13.35 -10.37 5.73
CA GLN A 29 -14.10 -11.49 5.19
C GLN A 29 -13.27 -12.38 4.27
N ARG A 30 -12.31 -11.79 3.55
CA ARG A 30 -11.48 -12.50 2.58
C ARG A 30 -10.09 -12.84 3.13
N THR A 31 -9.73 -14.09 3.08
CA THR A 31 -8.37 -14.54 3.40
C THR A 31 -7.40 -14.14 2.29
N PRO A 32 -6.20 -13.62 2.62
CA PRO A 32 -5.18 -13.33 1.61
C PRO A 32 -4.77 -14.59 0.82
N THR A 33 -4.52 -14.42 -0.46
CA THR A 33 -3.85 -15.43 -1.29
C THR A 33 -2.37 -15.54 -0.93
N GLU A 34 -1.70 -16.60 -1.39
CA GLU A 34 -0.25 -16.75 -1.18
C GLU A 34 0.55 -15.63 -1.88
N ALA A 35 0.10 -15.14 -3.03
CA ALA A 35 0.73 -14.01 -3.72
C ALA A 35 0.61 -12.71 -2.90
N GLU A 36 -0.58 -12.44 -2.36
CA GLU A 36 -0.80 -11.27 -1.50
C GLU A 36 0.02 -11.36 -0.20
N TYR A 37 0.16 -12.54 0.39
CA TYR A 37 1.04 -12.71 1.55
C TYR A 37 2.51 -12.41 1.20
N ARG A 38 3.01 -12.86 0.04
CA ARG A 38 4.38 -12.55 -0.40
C ARG A 38 4.57 -11.04 -0.59
N ASP A 39 3.64 -10.37 -1.26
CA ASP A 39 3.69 -8.93 -1.49
C ASP A 39 3.64 -8.14 -0.18
N MET A 40 2.74 -8.50 0.74
CA MET A 40 2.63 -7.86 2.05
C MET A 40 3.90 -8.06 2.90
N LEU A 41 4.47 -9.27 2.91
CA LEU A 41 5.69 -9.57 3.67
C LEU A 41 6.91 -8.88 3.05
N PHE A 42 7.05 -8.91 1.74
CA PHE A 42 8.11 -8.19 1.04
C PHE A 42 8.04 -6.69 1.38
N GLY A 43 6.86 -6.09 1.25
CA GLY A 43 6.65 -4.69 1.58
C GLY A 43 6.91 -4.37 3.05
N TRP A 44 6.53 -5.25 3.97
CA TRP A 44 6.78 -5.08 5.41
C TRP A 44 8.28 -5.18 5.76
N LEU A 45 9.06 -5.98 5.00
CA LEU A 45 10.52 -6.01 5.12
C LEU A 45 11.17 -4.73 4.58
N VAL A 46 10.73 -4.24 3.43
CA VAL A 46 11.19 -2.97 2.84
C VAL A 46 10.85 -1.81 3.76
N GLU A 47 9.64 -1.81 4.31
CA GLU A 47 9.10 -0.78 5.20
C GLU A 47 10.01 -0.54 6.43
N ALA A 48 10.67 -1.56 6.93
CA ALA A 48 11.64 -1.43 8.03
C ALA A 48 12.80 -0.47 7.75
N GLY A 49 13.09 -0.19 6.49
CA GLY A 49 14.11 0.77 6.04
C GLY A 49 13.58 2.16 5.70
N VAL A 50 12.25 2.37 5.71
CA VAL A 50 11.61 3.60 5.24
C VAL A 50 11.30 4.53 6.40
N THR A 51 11.51 5.85 6.20
CA THR A 51 11.23 6.88 7.21
C THR A 51 9.74 7.15 7.31
N SER A 52 9.23 7.26 8.53
CA SER A 52 7.83 7.53 8.85
C SER A 52 7.42 8.99 8.55
N ASN A 53 6.13 9.28 8.37
CA ASN A 53 5.11 8.29 8.07
C ASN A 53 5.36 7.70 6.69
N SER A 54 5.08 6.41 6.53
CA SER A 54 5.32 5.74 5.25
C SER A 54 4.15 4.84 4.84
N VAL A 55 3.94 4.80 3.54
CA VAL A 55 3.06 3.85 2.85
C VAL A 55 3.76 3.39 1.58
N LEU A 56 3.73 2.08 1.35
CA LEU A 56 4.24 1.46 0.14
C LEU A 56 3.11 0.72 -0.59
N TYR A 57 3.21 0.68 -1.91
CA TYR A 57 2.46 -0.26 -2.72
C TYR A 57 3.42 -1.29 -3.31
N VAL A 58 3.04 -2.55 -3.22
CA VAL A 58 3.86 -3.70 -3.65
C VAL A 58 3.03 -4.61 -4.54
N LYS A 59 3.61 -5.06 -5.62
CA LYS A 59 3.03 -6.08 -6.51
C LYS A 59 4.12 -6.96 -7.07
N ASP A 60 3.88 -8.27 -7.05
CA ASP A 60 4.83 -9.28 -7.56
C ASP A 60 6.23 -9.13 -6.91
N GLU A 61 6.24 -8.92 -5.58
CA GLU A 61 7.45 -8.70 -4.76
C GLU A 61 8.33 -7.53 -5.26
N CYS A 62 7.68 -6.52 -5.89
CA CYS A 62 8.32 -5.29 -6.32
C CYS A 62 7.59 -4.08 -5.73
N THR A 63 8.33 -3.06 -5.27
CA THR A 63 7.75 -1.79 -4.88
C THR A 63 7.26 -1.02 -6.11
N VAL A 64 5.96 -0.74 -6.14
CA VAL A 64 5.32 0.03 -7.22
C VAL A 64 5.37 1.52 -6.93
N GLY A 65 5.20 1.90 -5.66
CA GLY A 65 5.30 3.28 -5.20
C GLY A 65 5.62 3.35 -3.71
N ILE A 66 6.44 4.32 -3.32
CA ILE A 66 6.85 4.56 -1.94
C ILE A 66 6.58 6.01 -1.58
N GLY A 67 5.74 6.22 -0.56
CA GLY A 67 5.57 7.48 0.15
C GLY A 67 6.30 7.42 1.48
N THR A 68 7.02 8.50 1.84
CA THR A 68 7.87 8.53 3.03
C THR A 68 8.01 9.95 3.56
N GLY A 69 8.23 10.09 4.87
CA GLY A 69 8.55 11.37 5.50
C GLY A 69 7.38 12.36 5.53
N GLU A 70 6.15 11.90 5.37
CA GLU A 70 4.95 12.75 5.37
C GLU A 70 4.35 12.86 6.76
N GLN A 71 3.66 13.99 7.03
CA GLN A 71 3.08 14.27 8.34
C GLN A 71 1.76 13.51 8.57
N ASP A 72 0.99 13.25 7.52
CA ASP A 72 -0.30 12.59 7.64
C ASP A 72 -0.40 11.31 6.79
N ARG A 73 -1.34 10.44 7.17
CA ARG A 73 -1.49 9.11 6.59
C ARG A 73 -2.11 9.13 5.19
N VAL A 74 -2.98 10.08 4.90
CA VAL A 74 -3.62 10.26 3.59
C VAL A 74 -2.60 10.80 2.59
N GLY A 75 -1.87 11.85 2.98
CA GLY A 75 -0.84 12.47 2.16
C GLY A 75 0.25 11.48 1.74
N VAL A 76 0.75 10.66 2.68
CA VAL A 76 1.77 9.66 2.34
C VAL A 76 1.24 8.57 1.40
N ALA A 77 -0.02 8.13 1.56
CA ALA A 77 -0.65 7.18 0.65
C ALA A 77 -0.82 7.76 -0.77
N GLN A 78 -1.16 9.05 -0.87
CA GLN A 78 -1.25 9.77 -2.14
C GLN A 78 0.11 9.92 -2.81
N ILE A 79 1.16 10.28 -2.06
CA ILE A 79 2.54 10.36 -2.58
C ILE A 79 2.98 9.01 -3.16
N ALA A 80 2.73 7.91 -2.45
CA ALA A 80 3.06 6.57 -2.93
C ALA A 80 2.32 6.24 -4.23
N ARG A 81 1.02 6.55 -4.31
CA ARG A 81 0.19 6.39 -5.52
C ARG A 81 0.75 7.22 -6.68
N ASP A 82 1.00 8.50 -6.47
CA ASP A 82 1.45 9.40 -7.52
C ASP A 82 2.83 8.99 -8.06
N LYS A 83 3.71 8.49 -7.20
CA LYS A 83 4.99 7.90 -7.63
C LYS A 83 4.80 6.63 -8.46
N ALA A 84 3.83 5.78 -8.15
CA ALA A 84 3.52 4.60 -8.95
C ALA A 84 3.13 4.99 -10.37
N TYR A 85 2.24 5.97 -10.53
CA TYR A 85 1.84 6.51 -11.84
C TYR A 85 3.03 7.08 -12.61
N ARG A 86 3.86 7.91 -11.97
CA ARG A 86 5.03 8.51 -12.59
C ARG A 86 6.07 7.47 -13.03
N THR A 87 6.35 6.50 -12.18
CA THR A 87 7.30 5.42 -12.48
C THR A 87 6.82 4.56 -13.66
N MET A 88 5.51 4.27 -13.73
CA MET A 88 4.94 3.54 -14.85
C MET A 88 4.99 4.35 -16.15
N ALA A 89 4.69 5.66 -16.10
CA ALA A 89 4.79 6.56 -17.25
C ALA A 89 6.23 6.63 -17.79
N ASP A 90 7.20 6.79 -16.90
CA ASP A 90 8.62 6.83 -17.25
C ASP A 90 9.08 5.51 -17.88
N ARG A 91 8.69 4.37 -17.29
CA ARG A 91 8.98 3.03 -17.83
C ARG A 91 8.41 2.85 -19.23
N TYR A 92 7.16 3.21 -19.49
CA TYR A 92 6.54 3.07 -20.80
C TYR A 92 7.16 4.00 -21.82
N CYS A 93 7.43 5.26 -21.46
CA CYS A 93 8.10 6.21 -22.32
C CYS A 93 9.49 5.70 -22.74
N PHE A 94 10.26 5.21 -21.78
CA PHE A 94 11.59 4.68 -22.06
C PHE A 94 11.56 3.41 -22.92
N GLN A 95 10.62 2.49 -22.66
CA GLN A 95 10.46 1.27 -23.44
C GLN A 95 10.05 1.53 -24.89
N GLU A 96 9.18 2.52 -25.12
CA GLU A 96 8.64 2.79 -26.46
C GLU A 96 9.50 3.77 -27.26
N TYR A 97 10.10 4.76 -26.60
CA TYR A 97 10.77 5.89 -27.26
C TYR A 97 12.25 6.05 -26.89
N GLY A 98 12.76 5.31 -25.93
CA GLY A 98 14.17 5.35 -25.49
C GLY A 98 14.57 6.59 -24.70
N ILE A 99 13.58 7.39 -24.26
CA ILE A 99 13.81 8.62 -23.46
C ILE A 99 12.95 8.61 -22.20
N PRO A 100 13.37 9.28 -21.10
CA PRO A 100 12.55 9.47 -19.91
C PRO A 100 11.27 10.26 -20.23
N TYR A 101 10.21 9.99 -19.46
CA TYR A 101 8.92 10.68 -19.64
C TYR A 101 9.03 12.21 -19.50
N ASN A 102 9.87 12.71 -18.58
CA ASN A 102 10.06 14.15 -18.39
C ASN A 102 10.77 14.84 -19.58
N ASP A 103 11.47 14.09 -20.42
CA ASP A 103 12.17 14.61 -21.59
C ASP A 103 11.30 14.53 -22.87
N MET A 104 10.11 13.88 -22.77
CA MET A 104 9.16 13.78 -23.87
C MET A 104 8.47 15.13 -24.09
N THR A 105 8.54 15.65 -25.29
CA THR A 105 7.90 16.92 -25.69
C THR A 105 6.72 16.75 -26.63
N ASP A 106 6.57 15.57 -27.21
CA ASP A 106 5.47 15.21 -28.12
C ASP A 106 4.18 15.00 -27.32
N LYS A 107 3.24 15.92 -27.48
CA LYS A 107 1.97 15.92 -26.74
C LYS A 107 1.07 14.71 -27.02
N GLU A 108 1.11 14.17 -28.24
CA GLU A 108 0.29 13.02 -28.60
C GLU A 108 0.83 11.75 -27.94
N LYS A 109 2.16 11.59 -27.91
CA LYS A 109 2.82 10.48 -27.22
C LYS A 109 2.62 10.56 -25.71
N ILE A 110 2.75 11.75 -25.11
CA ILE A 110 2.45 11.99 -23.70
C ILE A 110 1.01 11.56 -23.39
N ALA A 111 0.02 12.02 -24.16
CA ALA A 111 -1.39 11.69 -23.94
C ALA A 111 -1.66 10.17 -24.08
N ALA A 112 -0.99 9.50 -25.00
CA ALA A 112 -1.11 8.04 -25.18
C ALA A 112 -0.58 7.29 -23.98
N ILE A 113 0.62 7.68 -23.46
CA ILE A 113 1.22 7.10 -22.24
C ILE A 113 0.30 7.35 -21.04
N ASP A 114 -0.16 8.57 -20.84
CA ASP A 114 -1.02 8.94 -19.72
C ASP A 114 -2.33 8.14 -19.72
N THR A 115 -2.94 7.99 -20.89
CA THR A 115 -4.16 7.19 -21.06
C THR A 115 -3.92 5.73 -20.65
N ARG A 116 -2.81 5.16 -21.08
CA ARG A 116 -2.44 3.77 -20.72
C ARG A 116 -2.16 3.62 -19.24
N VAL A 117 -1.37 4.52 -18.67
CA VAL A 117 -1.04 4.53 -17.22
C VAL A 117 -2.30 4.67 -16.37
N ALA A 118 -3.22 5.56 -16.77
CA ALA A 118 -4.50 5.76 -16.09
C ALA A 118 -5.38 4.50 -16.16
N ALA A 119 -5.43 3.83 -17.30
CA ALA A 119 -6.18 2.58 -17.47
C ALA A 119 -5.65 1.45 -16.58
N GLU A 120 -4.34 1.39 -16.39
CA GLU A 120 -3.65 0.42 -15.54
C GLU A 120 -3.50 0.91 -14.08
N LYS A 121 -4.02 2.10 -13.77
CA LYS A 121 -3.96 2.75 -12.44
C LYS A 121 -2.53 2.75 -11.87
N GLY A 122 -1.55 3.13 -12.68
CA GLY A 122 -0.15 3.16 -12.26
C GLY A 122 0.41 1.80 -11.82
N GLY A 123 -0.23 0.67 -12.20
CA GLY A 123 0.15 -0.68 -11.78
C GLY A 123 -0.36 -1.08 -10.40
N LEU A 124 -1.27 -0.31 -9.80
CA LEU A 124 -1.78 -0.54 -8.45
C LEU A 124 -2.91 -1.58 -8.39
N ILE A 125 -3.54 -1.93 -9.51
CA ILE A 125 -4.59 -2.95 -9.54
C ILE A 125 -4.04 -4.29 -9.03
N GLY A 126 -4.63 -4.80 -7.94
CA GLY A 126 -4.21 -6.05 -7.29
C GLY A 126 -2.93 -5.93 -6.45
N ALA A 127 -2.38 -4.73 -6.23
CA ALA A 127 -1.23 -4.52 -5.36
C ALA A 127 -1.59 -4.64 -3.87
N ALA A 128 -0.59 -4.88 -3.04
CA ALA A 128 -0.67 -4.77 -1.59
C ALA A 128 -0.26 -3.37 -1.11
N MET A 129 -1.03 -2.81 -0.18
CA MET A 129 -0.72 -1.57 0.53
C MET A 129 -0.09 -1.89 1.89
N VAL A 130 1.06 -1.31 2.17
CA VAL A 130 1.84 -1.53 3.40
C VAL A 130 1.97 -0.21 4.15
N SER A 131 1.70 -0.21 5.46
CA SER A 131 1.79 0.99 6.29
C SER A 131 2.57 0.73 7.58
N ASP A 132 3.49 1.64 7.94
CA ASP A 132 4.30 1.60 9.16
C ASP A 132 3.50 1.74 10.46
N ALA A 133 2.29 2.30 10.37
CA ALA A 133 1.36 2.48 11.47
C ALA A 133 -0.10 2.24 11.05
N PHE A 134 -1.01 2.23 12.03
CA PHE A 134 -2.44 2.11 11.77
C PHE A 134 -2.99 3.34 11.03
N PHE A 135 -4.07 3.15 10.31
CA PHE A 135 -4.85 4.24 9.72
C PHE A 135 -5.80 4.82 10.77
N PRO A 136 -5.68 6.11 11.15
CA PRO A 136 -6.58 6.72 12.12
C PRO A 136 -8.04 6.73 11.66
N PHE A 137 -8.25 6.85 10.36
CA PHE A 137 -9.53 6.81 9.65
C PHE A 137 -9.37 6.02 8.35
N ARG A 138 -10.50 5.62 7.75
CA ARG A 138 -10.50 4.83 6.50
C ARG A 138 -9.97 5.57 5.27
N ASP A 139 -9.93 6.91 5.32
CA ASP A 139 -9.55 7.77 4.19
C ASP A 139 -8.15 7.45 3.63
N GLY A 140 -7.19 7.11 4.49
CA GLY A 140 -5.87 6.64 4.08
C GLY A 140 -5.90 5.32 3.30
N VAL A 141 -6.72 4.34 3.74
CA VAL A 141 -6.93 3.07 3.04
C VAL A 141 -7.71 3.28 1.75
N ASP A 142 -8.70 4.17 1.76
CA ASP A 142 -9.52 4.51 0.59
C ASP A 142 -8.68 5.02 -0.59
N VAL A 143 -7.53 5.67 -0.34
CA VAL A 143 -6.59 6.07 -1.42
C VAL A 143 -6.18 4.85 -2.26
N GLY A 144 -5.75 3.78 -1.61
CA GLY A 144 -5.36 2.55 -2.30
C GLY A 144 -6.54 1.78 -2.89
N LEU A 145 -7.65 1.66 -2.14
CA LEU A 145 -8.84 0.91 -2.59
C LEU A 145 -9.44 1.49 -3.88
N ARG A 146 -9.44 2.81 -4.05
CA ARG A 146 -9.87 3.47 -5.31
C ARG A 146 -8.99 3.12 -6.50
N GLU A 147 -7.74 2.76 -6.24
CA GLU A 147 -6.81 2.29 -7.27
C GLU A 147 -6.91 0.77 -7.52
N GLY A 148 -7.75 0.06 -6.77
CA GLY A 148 -7.98 -1.36 -6.95
C GLY A 148 -6.92 -2.25 -6.30
N ILE A 149 -6.31 -1.81 -5.20
CA ILE A 149 -5.46 -2.70 -4.39
C ILE A 149 -6.29 -3.87 -3.85
N SER A 150 -5.67 -5.02 -3.65
CA SER A 150 -6.35 -6.23 -3.17
C SER A 150 -6.00 -6.62 -1.74
N ALA A 151 -4.94 -6.08 -1.17
CA ALA A 151 -4.48 -6.42 0.17
C ALA A 151 -3.93 -5.22 0.93
N VAL A 152 -4.08 -5.24 2.26
CA VAL A 152 -3.54 -4.21 3.16
C VAL A 152 -2.82 -4.88 4.32
N ILE A 153 -1.63 -4.41 4.68
CA ILE A 153 -0.91 -4.79 5.89
C ILE A 153 -0.61 -3.55 6.71
N GLN A 154 -0.96 -3.59 7.99
CA GLN A 154 -0.76 -2.52 8.95
C GLN A 154 -0.68 -3.08 10.38
N PRO A 155 -0.24 -2.28 11.37
CA PRO A 155 -0.16 -2.75 12.76
C PRO A 155 -1.51 -3.04 13.44
N GLY A 156 -2.57 -2.34 13.05
CA GLY A 156 -3.83 -2.29 13.81
C GLY A 156 -3.71 -1.45 15.08
N GLY A 157 -4.79 -1.36 15.85
CA GLY A 157 -4.87 -0.67 17.14
C GLY A 157 -5.43 0.75 17.07
N SER A 158 -6.07 1.14 15.96
CA SER A 158 -6.91 2.34 15.89
C SER A 158 -8.29 2.09 16.49
N ASN A 159 -8.85 3.08 17.18
CA ASN A 159 -10.26 3.03 17.61
C ASN A 159 -11.23 2.95 16.41
N ASN A 160 -10.77 3.29 15.22
CA ASN A 160 -11.54 3.31 13.98
C ASN A 160 -11.17 2.16 13.01
N ASP A 161 -10.46 1.14 13.46
CA ASP A 161 -10.09 -0.02 12.62
C ASP A 161 -11.31 -0.65 11.92
N TYR A 162 -12.49 -0.63 12.58
CA TYR A 162 -13.73 -1.11 11.98
C TYR A 162 -14.07 -0.45 10.65
N GLN A 163 -13.78 0.85 10.47
CA GLN A 163 -14.01 1.58 9.23
C GLN A 163 -13.10 1.07 8.10
N SER A 164 -11.83 0.80 8.41
CA SER A 164 -10.86 0.27 7.44
C SER A 164 -11.21 -1.17 7.04
N ILE A 165 -11.67 -1.99 8.00
CA ILE A 165 -12.14 -3.35 7.75
C ILE A 165 -13.37 -3.33 6.82
N GLU A 166 -14.38 -2.49 7.13
CA GLU A 166 -15.59 -2.36 6.29
C GLU A 166 -15.25 -1.86 4.88
N ALA A 167 -14.28 -0.91 4.75
CA ALA A 167 -13.83 -0.42 3.45
C ALA A 167 -13.18 -1.53 2.61
N CYS A 168 -12.29 -2.33 3.21
CA CYS A 168 -11.67 -3.47 2.54
C CYS A 168 -12.71 -4.51 2.13
N ASN A 169 -13.63 -4.88 3.04
CA ASN A 169 -14.70 -5.84 2.72
C ASN A 169 -15.59 -5.36 1.56
N ALA A 170 -15.94 -4.08 1.53
CA ALA A 170 -16.74 -3.49 0.44
C ALA A 170 -16.02 -3.49 -0.91
N ALA A 171 -14.70 -3.48 -0.92
CA ALA A 171 -13.85 -3.50 -2.12
C ALA A 171 -13.34 -4.91 -2.48
N ASP A 172 -13.80 -5.96 -1.78
CA ASP A 172 -13.27 -7.33 -1.90
C ASP A 172 -11.74 -7.41 -1.67
N ALA A 173 -11.19 -6.49 -0.88
CA ALA A 173 -9.80 -6.51 -0.46
C ALA A 173 -9.64 -7.21 0.90
N THR A 174 -8.44 -7.74 1.17
CA THR A 174 -8.11 -8.32 2.46
C THR A 174 -7.27 -7.37 3.31
N MET A 175 -7.24 -7.62 4.62
CA MET A 175 -6.37 -6.87 5.55
C MET A 175 -5.79 -7.78 6.62
N VAL A 176 -4.51 -7.60 6.91
CA VAL A 176 -3.82 -8.29 8.01
C VAL A 176 -3.16 -7.29 8.96
N TYR A 177 -3.05 -7.68 10.22
CA TYR A 177 -2.37 -6.93 11.27
C TYR A 177 -1.02 -7.56 11.63
N THR A 178 -0.01 -6.69 11.77
CA THR A 178 1.31 -7.08 12.29
C THR A 178 1.37 -7.03 13.82
N GLY A 179 0.47 -6.29 14.46
CA GLY A 179 0.49 -6.02 15.91
C GLY A 179 1.71 -5.19 16.36
N GLN A 180 2.55 -4.76 15.44
CA GLN A 180 3.77 -4.00 15.73
C GLN A 180 3.91 -2.82 14.77
N ARG A 181 4.11 -1.62 15.31
CA ARG A 181 4.46 -0.42 14.53
C ARG A 181 5.92 -0.49 14.07
N SER A 182 6.19 0.09 12.91
CA SER A 182 7.54 0.20 12.33
C SER A 182 8.00 1.66 12.22
N PHE A 183 7.65 2.49 13.20
CA PHE A 183 7.99 3.91 13.19
C PHE A 183 9.50 4.16 13.18
N LYS A 184 9.91 5.05 12.26
CA LYS A 184 11.25 5.60 12.15
C LYS A 184 11.17 7.11 11.89
N HIS A 185 11.45 7.86 12.91
CA HIS A 185 11.58 9.33 12.85
C HIS A 185 13.02 9.74 13.06
#